data_97891d2be3166016ccc0819169277855
#
_entry.id   97891d2be3166016ccc0819169277855
#
_cell.length_a   1.000
_cell.length_b   1.000
_cell.length_c   1.000
_cell.angle_alpha   90.00
_cell.angle_beta   90.00
_cell.angle_gamma   90.00
#
_symmetry.space_group_name_H-M   'P 1'
#
loop_
_entity.id
_entity.type
_entity.pdbx_description
1 polymer ?
#
loop_
_entity_poly.entity_id
_entity_poly.type
_entity_poly.pdbx_seq_one_letter_code
_entity_poly.pdbx_strand_id
1 'polypeptide(L)'
;MTKAITVSGLHKSFGRTHALDGLDLDVESGEVHGFLGPNGSGKSTTIRVLLGLLRADSGAAQLLGRDPWADAVALHRRIAYVPGDVTLWRNLSGGEVIDLYGRLRGGLDKRRRAELVERFELDPTKKGRTYSKGNRQKVALVAAFASDVDLLILDEPTSGLDPLMEEVFQRCVAEERERGRTILLSSHILSEVEELCDRVSIIRKGRTVETGSLADLRHLTRTSVTAELAGPPDGLTRLPGVHDLDVQGHRVRLQVDTDKLNDVLKSLSATGVRSLTSTPPTLEELFLRHYQEETGGTGRTGGTDGEGTRGAADEVAAR
;
A
#
# COMPACT_ATOMS: atom_id res chain seq x y z
N MET A 1 13.26 -19.35 6.22
CA MET A 1 13.67 -18.17 5.42
C MET A 1 14.16 -17.10 6.38
N THR A 2 15.14 -16.32 6.00
CA THR A 2 15.66 -15.22 6.85
C THR A 2 14.83 -13.98 6.62
N LYS A 3 14.44 -13.27 7.69
CA LYS A 3 13.69 -12.01 7.58
C LYS A 3 14.64 -10.84 7.34
N ALA A 4 14.31 -10.01 6.36
CA ALA A 4 15.01 -8.77 6.10
C ALA A 4 14.53 -7.64 7.02
N ILE A 5 13.23 -7.65 7.36
CA ILE A 5 12.64 -6.70 8.30
C ILE A 5 11.83 -7.50 9.33
N THR A 6 11.98 -7.17 10.60
CA THR A 6 11.13 -7.66 11.69
C THR A 6 10.77 -6.49 12.59
N VAL A 7 9.48 -6.25 12.76
CA VAL A 7 8.94 -5.25 13.69
C VAL A 7 7.92 -5.93 14.58
N SER A 8 8.03 -5.72 15.88
CA SER A 8 7.12 -6.33 16.86
C SER A 8 6.65 -5.30 17.87
N GLY A 9 5.33 -5.13 17.95
CA GLY A 9 4.67 -4.28 18.92
C GLY A 9 5.18 -2.84 18.91
N LEU A 10 5.43 -2.24 17.72
CA LEU A 10 6.07 -0.94 17.62
C LEU A 10 5.10 0.19 17.99
N HIS A 11 5.49 1.03 18.92
CA HIS A 11 4.74 2.20 19.33
C HIS A 11 5.51 3.49 19.06
N LYS A 12 4.77 4.51 18.60
CA LYS A 12 5.28 5.87 18.43
C LYS A 12 4.19 6.91 18.58
N SER A 13 4.41 7.88 19.44
CA SER A 13 3.49 8.99 19.69
C SER A 13 4.14 10.34 19.42
N PHE A 14 3.35 11.29 18.95
CA PHE A 14 3.71 12.70 18.80
C PHE A 14 2.69 13.53 19.58
N GLY A 15 3.05 13.93 20.79
CA GLY A 15 2.12 14.55 21.72
C GLY A 15 0.95 13.60 22.04
N ARG A 16 -0.27 13.98 21.66
CA ARG A 16 -1.48 13.16 21.89
C ARG A 16 -1.80 12.19 20.75
N THR A 17 -1.08 12.26 19.64
CA THR A 17 -1.34 11.43 18.47
C THR A 17 -0.49 10.17 18.51
N HIS A 18 -1.12 9.00 18.54
CA HIS A 18 -0.44 7.71 18.40
C HIS A 18 -0.28 7.43 16.90
N ALA A 19 0.94 7.63 16.40
CA ALA A 19 1.25 7.37 15.00
C ALA A 19 1.48 5.87 14.71
N LEU A 20 2.03 5.16 15.71
CA LEU A 20 2.14 3.69 15.73
C LEU A 20 1.61 3.21 17.08
N ASP A 21 0.82 2.14 17.04
CA ASP A 21 0.10 1.64 18.20
C ASP A 21 0.12 0.10 18.25
N GLY A 22 1.31 -0.48 18.44
CA GLY A 22 1.52 -1.92 18.44
C GLY A 22 1.61 -2.50 17.03
N LEU A 23 2.37 -1.83 16.13
CA LEU A 23 2.55 -2.28 14.76
C LEU A 23 3.51 -3.47 14.68
N ASP A 24 3.09 -4.50 13.94
CA ASP A 24 3.91 -5.66 13.57
C ASP A 24 4.16 -5.66 12.06
N LEU A 25 5.38 -6.02 11.63
CA LEU A 25 5.73 -6.13 10.21
C LEU A 25 6.87 -7.15 10.04
N ASP A 26 6.63 -8.14 9.19
CA ASP A 26 7.64 -9.12 8.80
C ASP A 26 7.81 -9.09 7.27
N VAL A 27 9.07 -8.96 6.82
CA VAL A 27 9.44 -9.00 5.40
C VAL A 27 10.51 -10.06 5.22
N GLU A 28 10.25 -11.03 4.36
CA GLU A 28 11.21 -12.09 4.04
C GLU A 28 12.31 -11.57 3.11
N SER A 29 13.50 -12.17 3.19
CA SER A 29 14.59 -11.81 2.29
C SER A 29 14.29 -12.27 0.87
N GLY A 30 14.43 -11.37 -0.11
CA GLY A 30 14.24 -11.64 -1.53
C GLY A 30 12.79 -11.44 -2.01
N GLU A 31 11.85 -11.03 -1.15
CA GLU A 31 10.48 -10.72 -1.57
C GLU A 31 10.28 -9.23 -1.88
N VAL A 32 9.29 -8.94 -2.71
CA VAL A 32 8.69 -7.61 -2.85
C VAL A 32 7.48 -7.54 -1.93
N HIS A 33 7.62 -6.79 -0.83
CA HIS A 33 6.59 -6.66 0.19
C HIS A 33 5.88 -5.32 0.10
N GLY A 34 4.56 -5.35 -0.12
CA GLY A 34 3.70 -4.18 -0.13
C GLY A 34 3.34 -3.73 1.29
N PHE A 35 3.53 -2.46 1.59
CA PHE A 35 3.14 -1.83 2.86
C PHE A 35 2.05 -0.82 2.59
N LEU A 36 0.80 -1.27 2.70
CA LEU A 36 -0.39 -0.61 2.18
C LEU A 36 -1.20 0.06 3.27
N GLY A 37 -1.69 1.26 3.01
CA GLY A 37 -2.58 1.96 3.94
C GLY A 37 -2.84 3.41 3.53
N PRO A 38 -3.90 4.03 4.09
CA PRO A 38 -4.22 5.43 3.78
C PRO A 38 -3.16 6.40 4.29
N ASN A 39 -3.27 7.64 3.86
CA ASN A 39 -2.45 8.71 4.40
C ASN A 39 -2.72 8.86 5.92
N GLY A 40 -1.65 9.00 6.69
CA GLY A 40 -1.73 9.06 8.16
C GLY A 40 -1.86 7.71 8.87
N SER A 41 -1.83 6.57 8.16
CA SER A 41 -1.91 5.24 8.79
C SER A 41 -0.67 4.84 9.60
N GLY A 42 0.47 5.53 9.41
CA GLY A 42 1.74 5.22 10.08
C GLY A 42 2.87 4.75 9.16
N LYS A 43 2.65 4.57 7.83
CA LYS A 43 3.65 4.06 6.88
C LYS A 43 5.00 4.79 6.96
N SER A 44 5.00 6.10 6.69
CA SER A 44 6.24 6.89 6.71
C SER A 44 6.86 6.99 8.11
N THR A 45 6.07 6.88 9.18
CA THR A 45 6.58 6.82 10.55
C THR A 45 7.35 5.51 10.78
N THR A 46 6.79 4.38 10.37
CA THR A 46 7.44 3.06 10.41
C THR A 46 8.74 3.08 9.60
N ILE A 47 8.70 3.58 8.37
CA ILE A 47 9.89 3.69 7.51
C ILE A 47 10.98 4.54 8.17
N ARG A 48 10.63 5.66 8.79
CA ARG A 48 11.62 6.49 9.52
C ARG A 48 12.23 5.77 10.72
N VAL A 49 11.48 4.92 11.41
CA VAL A 49 12.03 4.06 12.47
C VAL A 49 12.99 3.03 11.89
N LEU A 50 12.60 2.35 10.81
CA LEU A 50 13.46 1.37 10.11
C LEU A 50 14.75 2.00 9.55
N LEU A 51 14.71 3.27 9.17
CA LEU A 51 15.88 4.02 8.72
C LEU A 51 16.75 4.55 9.88
N GLY A 52 16.36 4.33 11.15
CA GLY A 52 17.06 4.92 12.30
C GLY A 52 17.00 6.45 12.34
N LEU A 53 16.04 7.07 11.66
CA LEU A 53 15.81 8.52 11.65
C LEU A 53 14.84 8.95 12.78
N LEU A 54 14.12 8.00 13.35
CA LEU A 54 13.15 8.20 14.40
C LEU A 54 13.25 7.06 15.41
N ARG A 55 13.36 7.38 16.68
CA ARG A 55 13.35 6.36 17.74
C ARG A 55 11.92 6.01 18.12
N ALA A 56 11.61 4.72 18.20
CA ALA A 56 10.35 4.22 18.73
C ALA A 56 10.24 4.52 20.23
N ASP A 57 9.01 4.61 20.73
CA ASP A 57 8.76 4.79 22.17
C ASP A 57 8.81 3.45 22.90
N SER A 58 8.34 2.36 22.24
CA SER A 58 8.46 0.97 22.70
C SER A 58 8.29 -0.01 21.53
N GLY A 59 8.47 -1.30 21.81
CA GLY A 59 8.51 -2.37 20.81
C GLY A 59 9.93 -2.61 20.30
N ALA A 60 10.03 -3.46 19.28
CA ALA A 60 11.32 -3.84 18.69
C ALA A 60 11.27 -3.72 17.16
N ALA A 61 12.38 -3.31 16.55
CA ALA A 61 12.57 -3.31 15.11
C ALA A 61 13.96 -3.87 14.78
N GLN A 62 14.03 -4.71 13.77
CA GLN A 62 15.29 -5.22 13.21
C GLN A 62 15.28 -5.05 11.70
N LEU A 63 16.40 -4.65 11.15
CA LEU A 63 16.65 -4.49 9.72
C LEU A 63 17.91 -5.27 9.35
N LEU A 64 17.77 -6.27 8.48
CA LEU A 64 18.86 -7.19 8.11
C LEU A 64 19.54 -7.81 9.34
N GLY A 65 18.75 -8.15 10.37
CA GLY A 65 19.21 -8.75 11.64
C GLY A 65 19.89 -7.79 12.61
N ARG A 66 19.83 -6.45 12.40
CA ARG A 66 20.46 -5.42 13.22
C ARG A 66 19.44 -4.41 13.74
N ASP A 67 19.78 -3.72 14.82
CA ASP A 67 18.98 -2.63 15.37
C ASP A 67 19.11 -1.38 14.47
N PRO A 68 17.99 -0.83 13.94
CA PRO A 68 18.04 0.33 13.04
C PRO A 68 18.61 1.59 13.67
N TRP A 69 18.47 1.78 14.99
CA TRP A 69 18.96 2.94 15.70
C TRP A 69 20.46 2.81 16.06
N ALA A 70 20.82 1.66 16.62
CA ALA A 70 22.20 1.43 17.06
C ALA A 70 23.16 1.22 15.90
N ASP A 71 22.72 0.53 14.85
CA ASP A 71 23.55 0.12 13.70
C ASP A 71 23.30 0.96 12.43
N ALA A 72 22.66 2.13 12.54
CA ALA A 72 22.19 2.95 11.42
C ALA A 72 23.25 3.14 10.32
N VAL A 73 24.49 3.49 10.68
CA VAL A 73 25.57 3.74 9.71
C VAL A 73 25.93 2.48 8.90
N ALA A 74 25.97 1.32 9.57
CA ALA A 74 26.28 0.06 8.88
C ALA A 74 25.11 -0.37 7.98
N LEU A 75 23.88 -0.16 8.43
CA LEU A 75 22.66 -0.48 7.68
C LEU A 75 22.52 0.41 6.44
N HIS A 76 22.78 1.71 6.54
CA HIS A 76 22.65 2.63 5.41
C HIS A 76 23.59 2.32 4.23
N ARG A 77 24.62 1.53 4.43
CA ARG A 77 25.46 1.02 3.33
C ARG A 77 24.80 -0.14 2.58
N ARG A 78 23.87 -0.83 3.22
CA ARG A 78 23.18 -2.03 2.71
C ARG A 78 21.76 -1.77 2.25
N ILE A 79 21.25 -0.54 2.44
CA ILE A 79 19.91 -0.14 2.07
C ILE A 79 19.90 1.05 1.13
N ALA A 80 18.92 1.10 0.22
CA ALA A 80 18.62 2.31 -0.53
C ALA A 80 17.17 2.74 -0.21
N TYR A 81 17.01 4.03 0.03
CA TYR A 81 15.72 4.62 0.35
C TYR A 81 15.32 5.65 -0.70
N VAL A 82 14.09 5.54 -1.17
CA VAL A 82 13.42 6.52 -2.04
C VAL A 82 12.24 7.10 -1.27
N PRO A 83 12.29 8.38 -0.87
CA PRO A 83 11.17 9.03 -0.18
C PRO A 83 10.04 9.41 -1.14
N GLY A 84 8.80 9.51 -0.65
CA GLY A 84 7.64 9.93 -1.43
C GLY A 84 7.68 11.40 -1.86
N ASP A 85 8.44 12.24 -1.14
CA ASP A 85 8.73 13.62 -1.55
C ASP A 85 10.25 13.83 -1.59
N VAL A 86 10.80 13.76 -2.78
CA VAL A 86 12.25 13.87 -3.03
C VAL A 86 12.68 15.33 -3.02
N THR A 87 13.56 15.65 -2.10
CA THR A 87 14.26 16.95 -2.07
C THR A 87 15.72 16.75 -2.46
N LEU A 88 16.17 17.46 -3.48
CA LEU A 88 17.55 17.42 -3.96
C LEU A 88 18.33 18.67 -3.54
N TRP A 89 19.64 18.53 -3.42
CA TRP A 89 20.52 19.69 -3.24
C TRP A 89 20.41 20.62 -4.45
N ARG A 90 20.03 21.87 -4.19
CA ARG A 90 19.66 22.84 -5.23
C ARG A 90 20.78 23.10 -6.27
N ASN A 91 22.04 23.03 -5.85
CA ASN A 91 23.21 23.36 -6.67
C ASN A 91 23.89 22.11 -7.27
N LEU A 92 23.53 20.90 -6.86
CA LEU A 92 24.02 19.68 -7.48
C LEU A 92 23.19 19.34 -8.70
N SER A 93 23.80 18.75 -9.71
CA SER A 93 23.08 18.15 -10.82
C SER A 93 22.51 16.79 -10.41
N GLY A 94 21.52 16.27 -11.16
CA GLY A 94 20.98 14.95 -10.91
C GLY A 94 22.04 13.86 -10.93
N GLY A 95 22.98 13.93 -11.89
CA GLY A 95 24.12 13.02 -11.97
C GLY A 95 25.04 13.11 -10.75
N GLU A 96 25.34 14.33 -10.29
CA GLU A 96 26.16 14.54 -9.09
C GLU A 96 25.47 13.96 -7.83
N VAL A 97 24.15 14.09 -7.74
CA VAL A 97 23.35 13.51 -6.62
C VAL A 97 23.39 11.98 -6.66
N ILE A 98 23.16 11.37 -7.84
CA ILE A 98 23.25 9.91 -8.02
C ILE A 98 24.64 9.41 -7.60
N ASP A 99 25.71 10.06 -8.08
CA ASP A 99 27.08 9.68 -7.77
C ASP A 99 27.42 9.88 -6.28
N LEU A 100 26.84 10.89 -5.63
CA LEU A 100 27.00 11.13 -4.20
C LEU A 100 26.37 9.99 -3.39
N TYR A 101 25.13 9.60 -3.68
CA TYR A 101 24.48 8.47 -3.02
C TYR A 101 25.26 7.16 -3.23
N GLY A 102 25.77 6.94 -4.44
CA GLY A 102 26.61 5.79 -4.71
C GLY A 102 27.86 5.76 -3.84
N ARG A 103 28.59 6.87 -3.73
CA ARG A 103 29.78 6.95 -2.87
C ARG A 103 29.48 6.68 -1.40
N LEU A 104 28.34 7.17 -0.89
CA LEU A 104 27.92 6.95 0.50
C LEU A 104 27.61 5.47 0.79
N ARG A 105 27.20 4.70 -0.23
CA ARG A 105 26.86 3.27 -0.14
C ARG A 105 28.00 2.33 -0.51
N GLY A 106 29.16 2.84 -0.89
CA GLY A 106 30.31 2.02 -1.26
C GLY A 106 30.55 1.89 -2.76
N GLY A 107 29.71 2.48 -3.59
CA GLY A 107 29.86 2.52 -5.06
C GLY A 107 28.53 2.42 -5.81
N LEU A 108 28.64 2.59 -7.13
CA LEU A 108 27.54 2.38 -8.08
C LEU A 108 28.04 1.51 -9.22
N ASP A 109 27.18 0.67 -9.75
CA ASP A 109 27.39 0.09 -11.07
C ASP A 109 27.22 1.19 -12.16
N LYS A 110 28.33 1.59 -12.75
CA LYS A 110 28.35 2.66 -13.75
C LYS A 110 27.56 2.30 -15.02
N ARG A 111 27.56 1.03 -15.41
CA ARG A 111 26.80 0.55 -16.57
C ARG A 111 25.31 0.61 -16.27
N ARG A 112 24.91 0.08 -15.13
CA ARG A 112 23.51 0.11 -14.68
C ARG A 112 23.01 1.54 -14.49
N ARG A 113 23.85 2.42 -13.92
CA ARG A 113 23.52 3.86 -13.81
C ARG A 113 23.24 4.50 -15.17
N ALA A 114 24.08 4.26 -16.18
CA ALA A 114 23.90 4.84 -17.52
C ALA A 114 22.60 4.30 -18.17
N GLU A 115 22.37 3.01 -18.10
CA GLU A 115 21.15 2.36 -18.57
C GLU A 115 19.89 2.94 -17.92
N LEU A 116 19.87 3.09 -16.59
CA LEU A 116 18.74 3.65 -15.87
C LEU A 116 18.48 5.12 -16.18
N VAL A 117 19.55 5.93 -16.36
CA VAL A 117 19.42 7.33 -16.79
C VAL A 117 18.71 7.42 -18.14
N GLU A 118 19.05 6.53 -19.09
CA GLU A 118 18.40 6.45 -20.39
C GLU A 118 16.94 5.97 -20.26
N ARG A 119 16.70 4.87 -19.56
CA ARG A 119 15.34 4.28 -19.38
C ARG A 119 14.35 5.24 -18.72
N PHE A 120 14.79 6.01 -17.72
CA PHE A 120 13.98 7.01 -17.06
C PHE A 120 13.94 8.36 -17.80
N GLU A 121 14.55 8.46 -18.98
CA GLU A 121 14.63 9.71 -19.76
C GLU A 121 15.11 10.90 -18.90
N LEU A 122 16.10 10.65 -18.04
CA LEU A 122 16.61 11.64 -17.11
C LEU A 122 17.76 12.42 -17.72
N ASP A 123 17.68 13.75 -17.74
CA ASP A 123 18.82 14.62 -18.06
C ASP A 123 19.68 14.82 -16.79
N PRO A 124 20.78 14.08 -16.60
CA PRO A 124 21.56 14.12 -15.38
C PRO A 124 22.37 15.41 -15.19
N THR A 125 22.39 16.30 -16.19
CA THR A 125 23.18 17.54 -16.16
C THR A 125 22.43 18.70 -15.51
N LYS A 126 21.09 18.65 -15.47
CA LYS A 126 20.25 19.67 -14.85
C LYS A 126 20.50 19.79 -13.35
N LYS A 127 20.43 21.01 -12.82
CA LYS A 127 20.57 21.27 -11.38
C LYS A 127 19.28 20.92 -10.62
N GLY A 128 19.41 20.45 -9.37
CA GLY A 128 18.29 20.02 -8.53
C GLY A 128 17.15 21.04 -8.42
N ARG A 129 17.45 22.34 -8.45
CA ARG A 129 16.46 23.42 -8.40
C ARG A 129 15.56 23.51 -9.64
N THR A 130 15.96 22.93 -10.77
CA THR A 130 15.25 23.02 -12.06
C THR A 130 14.42 21.78 -12.37
N TYR A 131 14.52 20.74 -11.57
CA TYR A 131 13.74 19.52 -11.75
C TYR A 131 12.28 19.71 -11.29
N SER A 132 11.34 19.18 -12.07
CA SER A 132 9.97 18.93 -11.63
C SER A 132 9.93 17.89 -10.51
N LYS A 133 8.77 17.72 -9.86
CA LYS A 133 8.58 16.66 -8.84
C LYS A 133 8.94 15.29 -9.42
N GLY A 134 8.38 14.93 -10.58
CA GLY A 134 8.65 13.65 -11.24
C GLY A 134 10.12 13.44 -11.58
N ASN A 135 10.81 14.48 -12.09
CA ASN A 135 12.24 14.35 -12.39
C ASN A 135 13.10 14.21 -11.12
N ARG A 136 12.74 14.83 -10.00
CA ARG A 136 13.42 14.57 -8.72
C ARG A 136 13.20 13.12 -8.27
N GLN A 137 12.00 12.59 -8.46
CA GLN A 137 11.69 11.20 -8.18
C GLN A 137 12.55 10.25 -9.04
N LYS A 138 12.66 10.51 -10.35
CA LYS A 138 13.53 9.75 -11.26
C LYS A 138 14.99 9.74 -10.79
N VAL A 139 15.54 10.86 -10.31
CA VAL A 139 16.90 10.92 -9.75
C VAL A 139 17.07 9.96 -8.56
N ALA A 140 16.09 9.95 -7.63
CA ALA A 140 16.14 9.07 -6.46
C ALA A 140 16.01 7.60 -6.83
N LEU A 141 15.12 7.26 -7.79
CA LEU A 141 14.95 5.90 -8.31
C LEU A 141 16.21 5.40 -9.00
N VAL A 142 16.82 6.19 -9.89
CA VAL A 142 18.09 5.84 -10.55
C VAL A 142 19.19 5.62 -9.52
N ALA A 143 19.29 6.47 -8.50
CA ALA A 143 20.28 6.31 -7.44
C ALA A 143 20.07 5.04 -6.60
N ALA A 144 18.81 4.63 -6.39
CA ALA A 144 18.47 3.44 -5.64
C ALA A 144 18.76 2.16 -6.45
N PHE A 145 18.23 2.07 -7.68
CA PHE A 145 18.37 0.88 -8.53
C PHE A 145 19.80 0.67 -9.09
N ALA A 146 20.61 1.73 -9.17
CA ALA A 146 22.01 1.62 -9.54
C ALA A 146 22.92 1.21 -8.38
N SER A 147 22.43 1.23 -7.14
CA SER A 147 23.20 0.85 -5.94
C SER A 147 23.20 -0.67 -5.76
N ASP A 148 24.32 -1.20 -5.27
CA ASP A 148 24.40 -2.61 -4.86
C ASP A 148 24.08 -2.72 -3.38
N VAL A 149 22.80 -3.00 -3.08
CA VAL A 149 22.25 -3.05 -1.72
C VAL A 149 21.40 -4.29 -1.52
N ASP A 150 21.22 -4.73 -0.28
CA ASP A 150 20.41 -5.90 0.07
C ASP A 150 18.91 -5.58 0.13
N LEU A 151 18.56 -4.32 0.47
CA LEU A 151 17.20 -3.90 0.69
C LEU A 151 16.92 -2.54 0.06
N LEU A 152 15.82 -2.48 -0.68
CA LEU A 152 15.24 -1.24 -1.19
C LEU A 152 14.00 -0.88 -0.36
N ILE A 153 13.95 0.33 0.18
CA ILE A 153 12.77 0.90 0.84
C ILE A 153 12.24 2.02 -0.05
N LEU A 154 11.05 1.82 -0.61
CA LEU A 154 10.45 2.71 -1.59
C LEU A 154 9.14 3.26 -1.00
N ASP A 155 9.15 4.55 -0.62
CA ASP A 155 7.99 5.22 -0.01
C ASP A 155 7.24 6.01 -1.08
N GLU A 156 6.08 5.51 -1.53
CA GLU A 156 5.25 6.07 -2.62
C GLU A 156 6.06 6.42 -3.89
N PRO A 157 6.83 5.46 -4.44
CA PRO A 157 7.87 5.73 -5.43
C PRO A 157 7.36 6.23 -6.79
N THR A 158 6.11 6.00 -7.13
CA THR A 158 5.46 6.42 -8.38
C THR A 158 4.90 7.82 -8.32
N SER A 159 4.88 8.44 -7.11
CA SER A 159 4.31 9.78 -6.91
C SER A 159 4.93 10.83 -7.84
N GLY A 160 4.13 11.30 -8.80
CA GLY A 160 4.53 12.33 -9.77
C GLY A 160 5.25 11.81 -11.01
N LEU A 161 5.30 10.49 -11.20
CA LEU A 161 5.66 9.88 -12.48
C LEU A 161 4.46 9.93 -13.44
N ASP A 162 4.74 9.93 -14.71
CA ASP A 162 3.74 9.69 -15.75
C ASP A 162 3.58 8.17 -15.98
N PRO A 163 2.47 7.71 -16.61
CA PRO A 163 2.21 6.28 -16.77
C PRO A 163 3.32 5.50 -17.48
N LEU A 164 4.03 6.12 -18.44
CA LEU A 164 5.13 5.45 -19.12
C LEU A 164 6.31 5.21 -18.18
N MET A 165 6.58 6.15 -17.30
CA MET A 165 7.65 6.03 -16.31
C MET A 165 7.27 5.09 -15.16
N GLU A 166 5.97 4.95 -14.85
CA GLU A 166 5.48 3.91 -13.95
C GLU A 166 5.75 2.50 -14.51
N GLU A 167 5.53 2.26 -15.81
CA GLU A 167 5.92 0.99 -16.43
C GLU A 167 7.43 0.72 -16.35
N VAL A 168 8.25 1.77 -16.55
CA VAL A 168 9.71 1.65 -16.41
C VAL A 168 10.08 1.26 -14.98
N PHE A 169 9.44 1.89 -13.99
CA PHE A 169 9.63 1.57 -12.58
C PHE A 169 9.24 0.11 -12.28
N GLN A 170 8.08 -0.35 -12.74
CA GLN A 170 7.60 -1.73 -12.56
C GLN A 170 8.60 -2.75 -13.10
N ARG A 171 9.13 -2.52 -14.31
CA ARG A 171 10.18 -3.37 -14.89
C ARG A 171 11.45 -3.39 -14.04
N CYS A 172 11.84 -2.23 -13.49
CA CYS A 172 13.00 -2.16 -12.59
C CYS A 172 12.77 -2.98 -11.31
N VAL A 173 11.58 -2.91 -10.71
CA VAL A 173 11.22 -3.71 -9.52
C VAL A 173 11.29 -5.21 -9.84
N ALA A 174 10.74 -5.63 -10.98
CA ALA A 174 10.80 -7.03 -11.41
C ALA A 174 12.25 -7.53 -11.59
N GLU A 175 13.11 -6.73 -12.24
CA GLU A 175 14.53 -7.05 -12.40
C GLU A 175 15.27 -7.16 -11.05
N GLU A 176 14.97 -6.30 -10.09
CA GLU A 176 15.60 -6.35 -8.76
C GLU A 176 15.10 -7.57 -7.96
N ARG A 177 13.82 -7.95 -8.12
CA ARG A 177 13.27 -9.19 -7.57
C ARG A 177 13.98 -10.44 -8.15
N GLU A 178 14.17 -10.49 -9.46
CA GLU A 178 14.90 -11.59 -10.13
C GLU A 178 16.36 -11.70 -9.65
N ARG A 179 16.96 -10.58 -9.22
CA ARG A 179 18.28 -10.54 -8.59
C ARG A 179 18.27 -11.01 -7.13
N GLY A 180 17.12 -11.34 -6.58
CA GLY A 180 16.94 -11.75 -5.20
C GLY A 180 17.03 -10.63 -4.15
N ARG A 181 16.87 -9.37 -4.57
CA ARG A 181 16.86 -8.23 -3.65
C ARG A 181 15.52 -8.13 -2.93
N THR A 182 15.57 -7.71 -1.68
CA THR A 182 14.37 -7.44 -0.90
C THR A 182 13.88 -6.03 -1.18
N ILE A 183 12.56 -5.86 -1.34
CA ILE A 183 11.94 -4.57 -1.58
C ILE A 183 10.78 -4.38 -0.62
N LEU A 184 10.80 -3.30 0.18
CA LEU A 184 9.65 -2.80 0.90
C LEU A 184 9.05 -1.63 0.11
N LEU A 185 7.85 -1.81 -0.43
CA LEU A 185 7.13 -0.83 -1.23
C LEU A 185 5.96 -0.27 -0.44
N SER A 186 6.02 0.98 -0.02
CA SER A 186 4.83 1.62 0.54
C SER A 186 3.99 2.27 -0.56
N SER A 187 2.69 2.03 -0.53
CA SER A 187 1.72 2.65 -1.45
C SER A 187 0.38 2.86 -0.77
N HIS A 188 -0.41 3.76 -1.31
CA HIS A 188 -1.84 3.87 -1.06
C HIS A 188 -2.67 3.45 -2.30
N ILE A 189 -2.00 3.03 -3.38
CA ILE A 189 -2.58 2.58 -4.64
C ILE A 189 -2.53 1.05 -4.66
N LEU A 190 -3.71 0.45 -4.60
CA LEU A 190 -3.89 -1.00 -4.46
C LEU A 190 -3.43 -1.77 -5.71
N SER A 191 -3.74 -1.23 -6.90
CA SER A 191 -3.35 -1.85 -8.17
C SER A 191 -1.83 -1.98 -8.35
N GLU A 192 -1.05 -0.99 -7.90
CA GLU A 192 0.42 -1.07 -7.91
C GLU A 192 0.92 -2.24 -7.05
N VAL A 193 0.32 -2.40 -5.87
CA VAL A 193 0.71 -3.45 -4.93
C VAL A 193 0.33 -4.82 -5.46
N GLU A 194 -0.87 -4.95 -6.06
CA GLU A 194 -1.33 -6.19 -6.70
C GLU A 194 -0.44 -6.65 -7.86
N GLU A 195 0.15 -5.71 -8.57
CA GLU A 195 1.00 -6.00 -9.72
C GLU A 195 2.43 -6.34 -9.33
N LEU A 196 2.97 -5.69 -8.30
CA LEU A 196 4.40 -5.74 -7.99
C LEU A 196 4.76 -6.65 -6.82
N CYS A 197 3.86 -6.87 -5.87
CA CYS A 197 4.20 -7.46 -4.59
C CYS A 197 3.90 -8.96 -4.51
N ASP A 198 4.75 -9.70 -3.79
CA ASP A 198 4.53 -11.11 -3.45
C ASP A 198 3.60 -11.24 -2.24
N ARG A 199 3.80 -10.36 -1.26
CA ARG A 199 3.07 -10.29 0.00
C ARG A 199 2.77 -8.85 0.35
N VAL A 200 1.74 -8.66 1.17
CA VAL A 200 1.26 -7.34 1.57
C VAL A 200 0.98 -7.32 3.07
N SER A 201 1.32 -6.21 3.71
CA SER A 201 0.82 -5.84 5.04
C SER A 201 -0.04 -4.59 4.93
N ILE A 202 -1.28 -4.68 5.38
CA ILE A 202 -2.23 -3.56 5.42
C ILE A 202 -2.11 -2.90 6.79
N ILE A 203 -1.84 -1.59 6.79
CA ILE A 203 -1.71 -0.79 8.01
C ILE A 203 -2.85 0.22 8.13
N ARG A 204 -3.41 0.36 9.33
CA ARG A 204 -4.44 1.32 9.67
C ARG A 204 -4.28 1.81 11.11
N LYS A 205 -4.37 3.13 11.32
CA LYS A 205 -4.27 3.75 12.66
C LYS A 205 -3.05 3.26 13.48
N GLY A 206 -1.90 3.10 12.80
CA GLY A 206 -0.66 2.68 13.45
C GLY A 206 -0.58 1.20 13.81
N ARG A 207 -1.51 0.35 13.32
CA ARG A 207 -1.55 -1.10 13.54
C ARG A 207 -1.57 -1.85 12.22
N THR A 208 -0.97 -3.00 12.17
CA THR A 208 -1.15 -3.95 11.07
C THR A 208 -2.49 -4.66 11.26
N VAL A 209 -3.36 -4.57 10.26
CA VAL A 209 -4.70 -5.17 10.30
C VAL A 209 -4.77 -6.49 9.54
N GLU A 210 -3.93 -6.66 8.51
CA GLU A 210 -3.87 -7.87 7.71
C GLU A 210 -2.48 -8.06 7.12
N THR A 211 -2.03 -9.30 6.99
CA THR A 211 -0.77 -9.65 6.32
C THR A 211 -0.92 -11.00 5.62
N GLY A 212 -0.52 -11.09 4.37
CA GLY A 212 -0.57 -12.33 3.61
C GLY A 212 -0.01 -12.20 2.21
N SER A 213 0.05 -13.32 1.48
CA SER A 213 0.24 -13.27 0.03
C SER A 213 -1.00 -12.67 -0.65
N LEU A 214 -0.86 -12.18 -1.86
CA LEU A 214 -2.01 -11.70 -2.63
C LEU A 214 -3.06 -12.79 -2.83
N ALA A 215 -2.63 -14.05 -2.96
CA ALA A 215 -3.52 -15.20 -3.07
C ALA A 215 -4.32 -15.41 -1.76
N ASP A 216 -3.64 -15.40 -0.60
CA ASP A 216 -4.28 -15.55 0.70
C ASP A 216 -5.30 -14.45 0.95
N LEU A 217 -4.93 -13.19 0.65
CA LEU A 217 -5.80 -12.04 0.85
C LEU A 217 -7.03 -12.05 -0.08
N ARG A 218 -6.87 -12.54 -1.32
CA ARG A 218 -7.99 -12.72 -2.25
C ARG A 218 -8.98 -13.78 -1.78
N HIS A 219 -8.54 -14.80 -1.04
CA HIS A 219 -9.45 -15.80 -0.46
C HIS A 219 -10.31 -15.24 0.68
N LEU A 220 -9.90 -14.15 1.31
CA LEU A 220 -10.66 -13.46 2.35
C LEU A 220 -11.75 -12.53 1.78
N THR A 221 -11.79 -12.35 0.47
CA THR A 221 -12.70 -11.45 -0.24
C THR A 221 -13.65 -12.23 -1.14
N ARG A 222 -14.73 -11.57 -1.55
CA ARG A 222 -15.81 -12.15 -2.36
C ARG A 222 -15.63 -11.79 -3.82
N THR A 223 -15.97 -12.73 -4.71
CA THR A 223 -16.02 -12.45 -6.15
C THR A 223 -17.27 -11.63 -6.47
N SER A 224 -17.11 -10.51 -7.15
CA SER A 224 -18.22 -9.71 -7.66
C SER A 224 -18.71 -10.28 -8.99
N VAL A 225 -19.99 -10.60 -9.08
CA VAL A 225 -20.62 -11.12 -10.29
C VAL A 225 -21.70 -10.16 -10.74
N THR A 226 -21.64 -9.74 -11.99
CA THR A 226 -22.69 -8.97 -12.66
C THR A 226 -23.16 -9.78 -13.87
N ALA A 227 -24.45 -10.07 -13.97
CA ALA A 227 -25.01 -10.80 -15.09
C ALA A 227 -26.28 -10.13 -15.62
N GLU A 228 -26.50 -10.25 -16.94
CA GLU A 228 -27.76 -9.97 -17.58
C GLU A 228 -28.38 -11.29 -18.01
N LEU A 229 -29.61 -11.55 -17.54
CA LEU A 229 -30.28 -12.83 -17.70
C LEU A 229 -31.40 -12.75 -18.74
N ALA A 230 -31.76 -13.89 -19.31
CA ALA A 230 -32.89 -14.00 -20.22
C ALA A 230 -34.25 -14.03 -19.50
N GLY A 231 -34.26 -14.53 -18.25
CA GLY A 231 -35.42 -14.64 -17.38
C GLY A 231 -35.19 -14.05 -15.98
N PRO A 232 -36.19 -14.09 -15.10
CA PRO A 232 -36.06 -13.62 -13.74
C PRO A 232 -35.06 -14.46 -12.95
N PRO A 233 -34.24 -13.83 -12.08
CA PRO A 233 -33.20 -14.53 -11.33
C PRO A 233 -33.78 -15.27 -10.10
N ASP A 234 -34.51 -16.35 -10.36
CA ASP A 234 -35.13 -17.12 -9.28
C ASP A 234 -34.08 -17.98 -8.54
N GLY A 235 -34.19 -18.01 -7.21
CA GLY A 235 -33.40 -18.90 -6.36
C GLY A 235 -32.02 -18.40 -5.93
N LEU A 236 -31.48 -17.31 -6.47
CA LEU A 236 -30.15 -16.77 -6.08
C LEU A 236 -30.08 -16.38 -4.61
N THR A 237 -31.15 -15.87 -4.02
CA THR A 237 -31.22 -15.49 -2.61
C THR A 237 -31.09 -16.68 -1.64
N ARG A 238 -31.27 -17.90 -2.13
CA ARG A 238 -31.23 -19.13 -1.32
C ARG A 238 -29.89 -19.85 -1.41
N LEU A 239 -28.99 -19.40 -2.30
CA LEU A 239 -27.68 -20.03 -2.44
C LEU A 239 -26.76 -19.60 -1.28
N PRO A 240 -26.14 -20.57 -0.60
CA PRO A 240 -25.16 -20.26 0.42
C PRO A 240 -23.96 -19.52 -0.17
N GLY A 241 -23.42 -18.53 0.55
CA GLY A 241 -22.28 -17.74 0.12
C GLY A 241 -22.61 -16.63 -0.88
N VAL A 242 -23.88 -16.35 -1.15
CA VAL A 242 -24.34 -15.18 -1.91
C VAL A 242 -24.58 -14.02 -0.95
N HIS A 243 -24.01 -12.87 -1.27
CA HIS A 243 -24.09 -11.64 -0.47
C HIS A 243 -24.41 -10.46 -1.39
N ASP A 244 -24.94 -9.38 -0.81
CA ASP A 244 -25.18 -8.09 -1.47
C ASP A 244 -25.90 -8.22 -2.82
N LEU A 245 -26.92 -9.11 -2.86
CA LEU A 245 -27.70 -9.37 -4.07
C LEU A 245 -28.58 -8.17 -4.39
N ASP A 246 -28.29 -7.52 -5.52
CA ASP A 246 -29.11 -6.48 -6.13
C ASP A 246 -29.69 -7.00 -7.46
N VAL A 247 -31.01 -6.92 -7.60
CA VAL A 247 -31.74 -7.39 -8.78
C VAL A 247 -32.53 -6.23 -9.37
N GLN A 248 -32.18 -5.84 -10.59
CA GLN A 248 -32.85 -4.80 -11.35
C GLN A 248 -33.38 -5.38 -12.67
N GLY A 249 -34.62 -5.86 -12.65
CA GLY A 249 -35.23 -6.55 -13.79
C GLY A 249 -34.46 -7.83 -14.17
N HIS A 250 -33.80 -7.83 -15.32
CA HIS A 250 -32.97 -8.94 -15.78
C HIS A 250 -31.48 -8.82 -15.41
N ARG A 251 -31.09 -7.70 -14.82
CA ARG A 251 -29.72 -7.45 -14.38
C ARG A 251 -29.55 -7.85 -12.94
N VAL A 252 -28.55 -8.66 -12.67
CA VAL A 252 -28.19 -9.16 -11.34
C VAL A 252 -26.78 -8.70 -11.01
N ARG A 253 -26.60 -8.18 -9.82
CA ARG A 253 -25.30 -7.91 -9.21
C ARG A 253 -25.26 -8.58 -7.85
N LEU A 254 -24.20 -9.34 -7.59
CA LEU A 254 -24.03 -10.01 -6.30
C LEU A 254 -22.54 -10.17 -5.97
N GLN A 255 -22.27 -10.42 -4.71
CA GLN A 255 -20.98 -10.90 -4.24
C GLN A 255 -21.12 -12.37 -3.85
N VAL A 256 -20.11 -13.17 -4.12
CA VAL A 256 -20.10 -14.60 -3.81
C VAL A 256 -18.80 -15.03 -3.20
N ASP A 257 -18.85 -15.86 -2.16
CA ASP A 257 -17.67 -16.50 -1.58
C ASP A 257 -16.99 -17.34 -2.66
N THR A 258 -15.66 -17.23 -2.79
CA THR A 258 -14.90 -17.79 -3.93
C THR A 258 -15.12 -19.30 -4.11
N ASP A 259 -15.29 -20.06 -3.00
CA ASP A 259 -15.58 -21.50 -3.02
C ASP A 259 -17.01 -21.84 -3.51
N LYS A 260 -17.94 -20.88 -3.49
CA LYS A 260 -19.34 -21.00 -3.93
C LYS A 260 -19.62 -20.44 -5.32
N LEU A 261 -18.61 -19.83 -5.96
CA LEU A 261 -18.78 -19.22 -7.29
C LEU A 261 -19.36 -20.20 -8.33
N ASN A 262 -18.91 -21.46 -8.32
CA ASN A 262 -19.38 -22.46 -9.27
C ASN A 262 -20.89 -22.77 -9.15
N ASP A 263 -21.43 -22.76 -7.95
CA ASP A 263 -22.86 -23.03 -7.71
C ASP A 263 -23.71 -21.83 -8.17
N VAL A 264 -23.22 -20.61 -7.98
CA VAL A 264 -23.84 -19.40 -8.51
C VAL A 264 -23.84 -19.41 -10.05
N LEU A 265 -22.71 -19.72 -10.68
CA LEU A 265 -22.62 -19.80 -12.14
C LEU A 265 -23.57 -20.84 -12.75
N LYS A 266 -23.74 -22.00 -12.10
CA LYS A 266 -24.73 -23.01 -12.52
C LYS A 266 -26.16 -22.46 -12.46
N SER A 267 -26.51 -21.75 -11.37
CA SER A 267 -27.83 -21.16 -11.22
C SER A 267 -28.11 -20.07 -12.26
N LEU A 268 -27.15 -19.19 -12.50
CA LEU A 268 -27.25 -18.15 -13.53
C LEU A 268 -27.40 -18.78 -14.94
N SER A 269 -26.62 -19.83 -15.24
CA SER A 269 -26.70 -20.54 -16.53
C SER A 269 -28.06 -21.18 -16.77
N ALA A 270 -28.70 -21.72 -15.73
CA ALA A 270 -30.03 -22.32 -15.84
C ALA A 270 -31.13 -21.29 -16.20
N THR A 271 -30.93 -20.03 -15.82
CA THR A 271 -31.86 -18.92 -16.15
C THR A 271 -31.61 -18.33 -17.55
N GLY A 272 -30.46 -18.68 -18.15
CA GLY A 272 -30.00 -18.15 -19.44
C GLY A 272 -29.25 -16.84 -19.29
N VAL A 273 -27.95 -16.89 -19.50
CA VAL A 273 -27.04 -15.73 -19.39
C VAL A 273 -26.90 -15.05 -20.74
N ARG A 274 -27.17 -13.75 -20.82
CA ARG A 274 -26.91 -12.88 -21.97
C ARG A 274 -25.53 -12.22 -21.89
N SER A 275 -25.17 -11.76 -20.71
CA SER A 275 -23.83 -11.27 -20.42
C SER A 275 -23.43 -11.63 -19.00
N LEU A 276 -22.13 -11.89 -18.78
CA LEU A 276 -21.58 -12.20 -17.47
C LEU A 276 -20.24 -11.53 -17.34
N THR A 277 -20.04 -10.81 -16.25
CA THR A 277 -18.75 -10.31 -15.81
C THR A 277 -18.51 -10.84 -14.42
N SER A 278 -17.42 -11.57 -14.25
CA SER A 278 -16.94 -12.02 -12.96
C SER A 278 -15.63 -11.29 -12.67
N THR A 279 -15.63 -10.46 -11.64
CA THR A 279 -14.46 -9.72 -11.22
C THR A 279 -13.91 -10.39 -9.96
N PRO A 280 -12.68 -10.90 -10.00
CA PRO A 280 -12.06 -11.45 -8.80
C PRO A 280 -11.98 -10.37 -7.73
N PRO A 281 -11.95 -10.79 -6.45
CA PRO A 281 -11.84 -9.84 -5.35
C PRO A 281 -10.57 -9.01 -5.48
N THR A 282 -10.70 -7.72 -5.23
CA THR A 282 -9.60 -6.76 -5.21
C THR A 282 -9.19 -6.45 -3.77
N LEU A 283 -7.92 -6.06 -3.58
CA LEU A 283 -7.47 -5.53 -2.28
C LEU A 283 -8.28 -4.29 -1.86
N GLU A 284 -8.88 -3.58 -2.82
CA GLU A 284 -9.73 -2.42 -2.56
C GLU A 284 -11.01 -2.80 -1.80
N GLU A 285 -11.63 -3.94 -2.13
CA GLU A 285 -12.80 -4.46 -1.41
C GLU A 285 -12.43 -4.87 0.01
N LEU A 286 -11.26 -5.49 0.20
CA LEU A 286 -10.73 -5.84 1.52
C LEU A 286 -10.47 -4.60 2.36
N PHE A 287 -9.89 -3.58 1.76
CA PHE A 287 -9.61 -2.30 2.38
C PHE A 287 -10.89 -1.57 2.79
N LEU A 288 -11.91 -1.52 1.91
CA LEU A 288 -13.21 -0.92 2.19
C LEU A 288 -13.97 -1.65 3.30
N ARG A 289 -13.87 -2.97 3.38
CA ARG A 289 -14.49 -3.78 4.45
C ARG A 289 -13.99 -3.37 5.84
N HIS A 290 -12.67 -3.26 6.00
CA HIS A 290 -12.09 -2.78 7.27
C HIS A 290 -12.53 -1.35 7.62
N TYR A 291 -12.95 -0.54 6.63
CA TYR A 291 -13.51 0.79 6.86
C TYR A 291 -14.98 0.76 7.30
N GLN A 292 -15.79 -0.17 6.78
CA GLN A 292 -17.23 -0.23 7.04
C GLN A 292 -17.56 -0.88 8.39
N GLU A 293 -16.78 -1.84 8.86
CA GLU A 293 -16.99 -2.51 10.14
C GLU A 293 -16.95 -1.56 11.35
N GLU A 294 -16.20 -0.46 11.29
CA GLU A 294 -16.19 0.55 12.36
C GLU A 294 -17.34 1.55 12.29
N THR A 295 -17.89 1.82 11.12
CA THR A 295 -19.04 2.75 10.97
C THR A 295 -20.36 2.09 11.32
N GLY A 296 -20.44 0.77 11.26
CA GLY A 296 -21.62 -0.03 11.64
C GLY A 296 -21.75 -0.32 13.14
N GLY A 297 -20.70 -0.08 13.94
CA GLY A 297 -20.67 -0.41 15.37
C GLY A 297 -21.29 0.64 16.32
N THR A 298 -21.70 1.81 15.84
CA THR A 298 -22.25 2.89 16.69
C THR A 298 -23.75 3.13 16.55
N GLY A 299 -24.49 2.18 16.03
CA GLY A 299 -25.91 2.35 15.78
C GLY A 299 -26.82 1.29 16.38
N ARG A 300 -26.70 0.95 17.71
CA ARG A 300 -27.77 0.25 18.43
C ARG A 300 -27.55 0.28 19.94
N THR A 301 -28.00 1.35 20.60
CA THR A 301 -28.58 1.28 21.95
C THR A 301 -29.28 2.60 22.24
N GLY A 302 -30.54 2.51 22.63
CA GLY A 302 -31.23 3.58 23.29
C GLY A 302 -32.55 3.97 22.62
N GLY A 303 -33.49 3.04 22.66
CA GLY A 303 -34.89 3.38 22.51
C GLY A 303 -35.44 3.91 23.82
N THR A 304 -36.47 4.70 23.65
CA THR A 304 -37.66 4.93 24.50
C THR A 304 -37.53 5.84 25.73
N ASP A 305 -38.47 6.69 25.69
CA ASP A 305 -39.30 7.28 26.73
C ASP A 305 -39.01 8.70 27.22
N GLY A 306 -40.02 9.53 26.98
CA GLY A 306 -40.53 10.39 28.02
C GLY A 306 -40.73 11.85 27.63
N GLU A 307 -41.91 12.12 27.14
CA GLU A 307 -42.77 13.29 27.49
C GLU A 307 -42.13 14.58 28.04
N GLY A 308 -42.50 15.67 27.42
CA GLY A 308 -43.18 16.69 28.17
C GLY A 308 -42.50 18.05 28.31
N THR A 309 -43.17 19.01 27.78
CA THR A 309 -43.39 20.41 28.21
C THR A 309 -42.52 21.52 27.65
N ARG A 310 -43.19 22.27 26.81
CA ARG A 310 -43.35 23.74 26.64
C ARG A 310 -42.46 24.68 27.48
N GLY A 311 -41.92 25.69 26.80
CA GLY A 311 -41.78 27.02 27.42
C GLY A 311 -40.73 27.93 26.82
N ALA A 312 -41.20 28.92 26.03
CA ALA A 312 -40.79 30.33 25.97
C ALA A 312 -39.31 30.65 25.70
N ALA A 313 -39.00 31.20 24.56
CA ALA A 313 -38.90 32.64 24.23
C ALA A 313 -37.83 33.45 24.97
N ASP A 314 -37.10 34.18 24.12
CA ASP A 314 -36.41 35.47 24.30
C ASP A 314 -34.90 35.41 24.48
N GLU A 315 -34.25 35.89 23.44
CA GLU A 315 -33.79 37.26 23.13
C GLU A 315 -32.35 37.58 23.59
N VAL A 316 -31.69 38.30 22.72
CA VAL A 316 -30.62 39.34 22.88
C VAL A 316 -29.17 38.84 22.80
N ALA A 317 -28.55 38.99 21.68
CA ALA A 317 -27.70 40.04 21.12
C ALA A 317 -26.38 40.34 21.88
N ALA A 318 -25.34 40.32 21.06
CA ALA A 318 -24.14 41.20 21.08
C ALA A 318 -23.11 41.07 22.22
N ARG A 319 -21.99 40.54 21.87
CA ARG A 319 -20.71 41.30 21.80
C ARG A 319 -19.61 40.43 21.23
#